data_472ce58797f4f6885beaf9467a83e955
#
_entry.id   472ce58797f4f6885beaf9467a83e955
#
_cell.length_a   1.000
_cell.length_b   1.000
_cell.length_c   1.000
_cell.angle_alpha   90.00
_cell.angle_beta   90.00
_cell.angle_gamma   90.00
#
_symmetry.space_group_name_H-M   'P 1'
#
loop_
_entity.id
_entity.type
_entity.pdbx_description
1 polymer ?
#
loop_
_entity_poly.entity_id
_entity_poly.type
_entity_poly.pdbx_seq_one_letter_code
_entity_poly.pdbx_strand_id
1 'polypeptide(L)'
;MPDEEKTTDASTEATQTPDTDASAAKEAPADADAAAEASTATETADATEADATEADATEADATEADATEADATEADESTSDEEAESDEEKATNGSPEHEVAIEELLKAGTHFGHLTSRWNPKMKPFIFMERNGIHVIDLMQTQVLLDRAAAAAERFARSGKTIMFVGTKKQARDIVRQKAEDANCPYVVERWLGGMMTNFETMRLSIRRMEQLERMEDDGTFEQLKKKERLTKIREREKLERNLGGIRHMARLPGAIFIVDVAREHIAVNEAIKLNIPIIAMTDTNCDPGPIDFPIPANDDALKSIGLVTNVISEAVQRGQAQKQAQDQARKQEKQKQKQKG
;
A
#
# COMPACT_ATOMS: atom_id res chain seq x y z
N MET A 1 3.00 38.43 -61.46
CA MET A 1 2.11 39.18 -62.39
C MET A 1 1.43 38.21 -63.31
N PRO A 2 0.21 38.40 -63.63
CA PRO A 2 -0.98 38.84 -62.87
C PRO A 2 -2.06 37.73 -62.94
N ASP A 3 -3.21 37.71 -62.49
CA ASP A 3 -4.25 38.62 -62.07
C ASP A 3 -5.48 37.78 -61.76
N GLU A 4 -6.09 38.15 -60.83
CA GLU A 4 -7.41 38.81 -60.65
C GLU A 4 -8.61 37.85 -60.56
N GLU A 5 -9.25 37.93 -59.45
CA GLU A 5 -10.52 38.62 -59.15
C GLU A 5 -11.75 37.85 -59.69
N LYS A 6 -12.80 37.68 -58.96
CA LYS A 6 -13.79 38.54 -58.34
C LYS A 6 -14.88 37.72 -57.69
N THR A 7 -15.18 38.01 -56.46
CA THR A 7 -16.40 38.69 -55.91
C THR A 7 -17.72 38.26 -56.48
N THR A 8 -18.67 37.95 -55.62
CA THR A 8 -19.81 38.73 -55.10
C THR A 8 -20.71 37.77 -54.38
N ASP A 9 -21.07 38.03 -53.23
CA ASP A 9 -21.91 39.03 -52.55
C ASP A 9 -23.37 38.58 -52.37
N ALA A 10 -23.77 38.77 -51.16
CA ALA A 10 -25.05 39.28 -50.65
C ALA A 10 -26.22 38.31 -50.56
N SER A 11 -26.79 38.20 -49.53
CA SER A 11 -27.71 38.99 -48.72
C SER A 11 -28.86 38.15 -48.21
N THR A 12 -29.01 38.19 -46.91
CA THR A 12 -30.16 38.81 -46.20
C THR A 12 -31.51 38.17 -46.34
N GLU A 13 -32.10 37.77 -45.30
CA GLU A 13 -33.19 38.25 -44.45
C GLU A 13 -33.81 37.10 -43.70
N ALA A 14 -33.82 37.07 -42.43
CA ALA A 14 -34.73 37.65 -41.46
C ALA A 14 -36.20 37.41 -41.78
N THR A 15 -36.91 36.74 -40.95
CA THR A 15 -38.17 37.22 -40.34
C THR A 15 -38.88 36.09 -39.58
N GLN A 16 -38.99 36.31 -38.29
CA GLN A 16 -40.19 36.37 -37.45
C GLN A 16 -40.99 35.09 -37.16
N THR A 17 -41.06 34.92 -35.86
CA THR A 17 -42.14 34.27 -35.09
C THR A 17 -43.50 34.90 -35.36
N PRO A 18 -44.59 34.20 -35.11
CA PRO A 18 -45.34 34.61 -33.93
C PRO A 18 -45.95 33.49 -33.09
N ASP A 19 -46.11 33.88 -31.85
CA ASP A 19 -46.96 33.38 -30.80
C ASP A 19 -48.40 33.08 -31.24
N THR A 20 -49.02 32.23 -30.47
CA THR A 20 -50.34 32.29 -29.81
C THR A 20 -50.63 30.91 -29.23
N ASP A 21 -50.71 30.79 -28.00
CA ASP A 21 -51.64 31.14 -26.92
C ASP A 21 -52.86 30.21 -26.79
N ALA A 22 -53.12 29.91 -25.56
CA ALA A 22 -54.37 29.52 -24.91
C ALA A 22 -54.70 28.02 -24.86
N SER A 23 -54.67 27.49 -23.72
CA SER A 23 -55.65 27.58 -22.61
C SER A 23 -56.35 26.28 -22.28
N ALA A 24 -56.46 26.10 -21.01
CA ALA A 24 -57.46 25.38 -20.21
C ALA A 24 -57.18 23.88 -19.97
N ALA A 25 -56.77 23.53 -18.82
CA ALA A 25 -57.45 23.45 -17.53
C ALA A 25 -58.45 22.29 -17.39
N LYS A 26 -58.28 21.68 -16.22
CA LYS A 26 -59.27 20.93 -15.43
C LYS A 26 -59.01 19.42 -15.44
N GLU A 27 -58.81 18.87 -14.39
CA GLU A 27 -59.34 18.66 -13.03
C GLU A 27 -58.99 17.25 -12.60
N ALA A 28 -58.49 17.16 -11.41
CA ALA A 28 -58.55 15.93 -10.61
C ALA A 28 -59.96 15.76 -10.05
N PRO A 29 -60.38 14.60 -9.63
CA PRO A 29 -60.43 14.27 -8.20
C PRO A 29 -59.97 12.81 -7.96
N ALA A 30 -59.29 12.50 -6.88
CA ALA A 30 -59.70 12.35 -5.49
C ALA A 30 -60.72 11.25 -5.22
N ASP A 31 -60.37 10.55 -4.19
CA ASP A 31 -61.15 9.71 -3.25
C ASP A 31 -61.08 8.20 -3.49
N ALA A 32 -60.47 7.61 -2.50
CA ALA A 32 -61.00 7.01 -1.26
C ALA A 32 -61.53 5.61 -1.53
N ASP A 33 -61.33 4.69 -0.77
CA ASP A 33 -61.39 4.40 0.65
C ASP A 33 -61.47 2.91 0.90
N ALA A 34 -61.07 2.54 2.09
CA ALA A 34 -61.60 1.46 2.92
C ALA A 34 -61.17 0.03 2.57
N ALA A 35 -60.36 -0.48 3.40
CA ALA A 35 -60.64 -1.06 4.71
C ALA A 35 -60.96 -2.54 4.73
N ALA A 36 -60.30 -3.11 5.69
CA ALA A 36 -60.75 -4.13 6.66
C ALA A 36 -60.67 -5.60 6.13
N GLU A 37 -60.27 -6.48 6.86
CA GLU A 37 -60.13 -6.98 8.21
C GLU A 37 -59.48 -8.39 8.09
N ALA A 38 -58.55 -8.69 8.88
CA ALA A 38 -58.64 -9.38 10.19
C ALA A 38 -58.91 -10.89 10.10
N SER A 39 -58.13 -11.58 10.73
CA SER A 39 -58.32 -12.64 11.75
C SER A 39 -57.29 -13.75 11.62
N THR A 40 -56.61 -13.93 12.61
CA THR A 40 -56.62 -14.70 13.88
C THR A 40 -55.70 -15.88 13.81
N ALA A 41 -54.66 -15.78 14.62
CA ALA A 41 -54.42 -16.52 15.86
C ALA A 41 -54.20 -18.02 15.68
N THR A 42 -53.11 -18.51 16.20
CA THR A 42 -52.90 -19.13 17.50
C THR A 42 -51.48 -19.65 17.56
N GLU A 43 -50.70 -19.15 18.48
CA GLU A 43 -50.31 -19.76 19.75
C GLU A 43 -49.77 -21.18 19.65
N THR A 44 -48.48 -21.34 19.95
CA THR A 44 -48.11 -22.02 21.18
C THR A 44 -46.64 -21.73 21.52
N ALA A 45 -46.49 -21.30 22.75
CA ALA A 45 -45.27 -21.17 23.51
C ALA A 45 -44.64 -22.54 23.77
N ASP A 46 -43.33 -22.61 23.86
CA ASP A 46 -42.70 -23.32 24.97
C ASP A 46 -41.39 -22.66 25.37
N ALA A 47 -41.40 -22.22 26.62
CA ALA A 47 -40.28 -21.69 27.36
C ALA A 47 -39.60 -22.86 28.06
N THR A 48 -38.29 -22.89 28.04
CA THR A 48 -37.51 -23.52 29.10
C THR A 48 -36.40 -22.60 29.51
N GLU A 49 -36.63 -21.98 30.66
CA GLU A 49 -35.64 -21.41 31.58
C GLU A 49 -34.72 -22.50 32.15
N ALA A 50 -33.64 -22.00 32.68
CA ALA A 50 -32.73 -22.52 33.69
C ALA A 50 -31.32 -22.71 33.10
N ASP A 51 -30.27 -22.25 33.68
CA ASP A 51 -29.99 -22.00 35.07
C ASP A 51 -28.69 -21.15 35.19
N ALA A 52 -28.73 -20.20 36.07
CA ALA A 52 -27.58 -19.43 36.54
C ALA A 52 -26.91 -20.25 37.67
N THR A 53 -25.62 -20.45 37.58
CA THR A 53 -24.80 -20.75 38.74
C THR A 53 -23.66 -19.76 38.88
N GLU A 54 -23.87 -18.83 39.81
CA GLU A 54 -22.83 -18.17 40.57
C GLU A 54 -22.13 -19.19 41.50
N ALA A 55 -20.84 -19.06 41.62
CA ALA A 55 -19.99 -19.36 42.79
C ALA A 55 -18.53 -19.32 42.28
N ASP A 56 -17.60 -18.81 42.91
CA ASP A 56 -17.34 -18.32 44.25
C ASP A 56 -15.91 -17.75 44.24
N ALA A 57 -15.75 -16.67 44.95
CA ALA A 57 -14.47 -16.03 45.22
C ALA A 57 -13.72 -16.86 46.29
N THR A 58 -12.47 -17.15 46.06
CA THR A 58 -11.53 -17.46 47.14
C THR A 58 -10.29 -16.60 47.02
N GLU A 59 -10.23 -15.58 47.89
CA GLU A 59 -9.01 -14.96 48.39
C GLU A 59 -8.25 -15.99 49.26
N ALA A 60 -6.94 -15.90 49.17
CA ALA A 60 -5.92 -16.16 50.19
C ALA A 60 -4.61 -16.47 49.45
N ASP A 61 -3.48 -16.04 49.82
CA ASP A 61 -2.90 -15.45 51.02
C ASP A 61 -1.46 -15.01 50.69
N ALA A 62 -1.04 -13.97 51.30
CA ALA A 62 0.30 -13.44 51.24
C ALA A 62 1.25 -14.30 52.12
N THR A 63 2.42 -14.61 51.61
CA THR A 63 3.57 -14.90 52.47
C THR A 63 4.80 -14.20 51.94
N GLU A 64 5.19 -13.17 52.73
CA GLU A 64 6.53 -12.61 52.80
C GLU A 64 7.51 -13.59 53.44
N ALA A 65 8.75 -13.43 53.13
CA ALA A 65 9.99 -13.71 53.79
C ALA A 65 10.96 -14.43 52.84
N ASP A 66 12.20 -14.12 52.75
CA ASP A 66 13.17 -13.52 53.61
C ASP A 66 14.46 -13.26 52.84
N ALA A 67 15.18 -12.23 53.22
CA ALA A 67 16.49 -11.87 52.73
C ALA A 67 17.56 -12.77 53.32
N THR A 68 18.53 -13.21 52.52
CA THR A 68 19.86 -13.54 53.01
C THR A 68 20.94 -13.09 52.04
N GLU A 69 21.73 -12.13 52.54
CA GLU A 69 23.04 -11.69 52.05
C GLU A 69 24.12 -12.78 52.24
N ALA A 70 25.23 -12.49 51.57
CA ALA A 70 26.60 -13.00 51.69
C ALA A 70 26.95 -14.17 50.80
N ASP A 71 28.03 -14.20 50.09
CA ASP A 71 29.40 -13.80 50.36
C ASP A 71 30.25 -13.86 49.07
N ALA A 72 31.28 -13.02 49.05
CA ALA A 72 32.31 -12.95 48.00
C ALA A 72 33.32 -14.11 48.12
N THR A 73 33.71 -14.67 46.98
CA THR A 73 35.08 -15.23 46.82
C THR A 73 35.56 -15.09 45.39
N GLU A 74 36.73 -14.42 45.33
CA GLU A 74 37.61 -14.26 44.18
C GLU A 74 38.32 -15.56 43.77
N ALA A 75 38.87 -15.51 42.52
CA ALA A 75 39.94 -16.27 41.88
C ALA A 75 39.49 -17.46 41.02
N ASP A 76 39.85 -17.60 39.80
CA ASP A 76 41.17 -17.56 39.18
C ASP A 76 41.10 -17.70 37.65
N GLU A 77 42.13 -17.25 36.97
CA GLU A 77 42.38 -17.29 35.50
C GLU A 77 42.31 -18.68 34.86
N SER A 78 41.72 -18.72 33.66
CA SER A 78 42.42 -19.37 32.54
C SER A 78 41.81 -19.05 31.20
N THR A 79 42.60 -18.42 30.36
CA THR A 79 42.58 -18.20 28.93
C THR A 79 42.02 -19.34 28.11
N SER A 80 41.11 -19.04 27.15
CA SER A 80 41.15 -19.61 25.81
C SER A 80 40.52 -18.64 24.82
N ASP A 81 41.39 -18.13 23.96
CA ASP A 81 41.05 -17.31 22.79
C ASP A 81 40.17 -18.12 21.83
N GLU A 82 39.00 -17.61 21.52
CA GLU A 82 38.31 -17.87 20.26
C GLU A 82 37.95 -16.52 19.65
N GLU A 83 38.67 -16.22 18.60
CA GLU A 83 38.53 -15.07 17.74
C GLU A 83 37.15 -15.07 17.10
N ALA A 84 36.24 -14.22 17.59
CA ALA A 84 35.10 -13.77 16.83
C ALA A 84 35.59 -12.58 15.99
N GLU A 85 35.88 -12.81 14.74
CA GLU A 85 36.13 -11.79 13.74
C GLU A 85 34.91 -10.86 13.67
N SER A 86 35.03 -9.74 14.35
CA SER A 86 34.21 -8.57 14.11
C SER A 86 34.68 -7.97 12.79
N ASP A 87 33.90 -8.14 11.73
CA ASP A 87 33.97 -7.31 10.53
C ASP A 87 33.64 -5.85 10.89
N GLU A 88 34.59 -5.18 11.50
CA GLU A 88 34.69 -3.72 11.48
C GLU A 88 35.11 -3.31 10.06
N GLU A 89 34.13 -3.13 9.21
CA GLU A 89 34.28 -2.48 7.92
C GLU A 89 34.88 -1.09 8.15
N LYS A 90 36.10 -0.91 7.65
CA LYS A 90 36.87 0.32 7.61
C LYS A 90 35.96 1.51 7.29
N ALA A 91 35.77 2.39 8.26
CA ALA A 91 35.28 3.72 8.04
C ALA A 91 36.26 4.47 7.11
N THR A 92 35.94 4.50 5.82
CA THR A 92 36.51 5.48 4.90
C THR A 92 35.93 6.82 5.26
N ASN A 93 36.77 7.75 5.66
CA ASN A 93 36.47 9.16 5.87
C ASN A 93 36.02 9.82 4.56
N GLY A 94 34.73 9.64 4.24
CA GLY A 94 33.95 10.47 3.37
C GLY A 94 32.63 10.67 4.09
N SER A 95 32.18 11.89 4.28
CA SER A 95 30.83 12.17 4.77
C SER A 95 29.88 11.29 3.96
N PRO A 96 29.00 10.49 4.57
CA PRO A 96 28.08 9.67 3.81
C PRO A 96 27.26 10.61 2.93
N GLU A 97 27.42 10.48 1.61
CA GLU A 97 26.55 11.18 0.67
C GLU A 97 25.18 10.55 0.85
N HIS A 98 24.31 11.25 1.56
CA HIS A 98 22.93 10.83 1.73
C HIS A 98 22.19 10.89 0.40
N GLU A 99 21.29 9.95 0.14
CA GLU A 99 20.46 9.91 -1.07
C GLU A 99 19.65 11.20 -1.26
N VAL A 100 19.22 11.83 -0.15
CA VAL A 100 18.43 13.06 -0.16
C VAL A 100 18.95 14.07 0.87
N ALA A 101 19.08 15.32 0.48
CA ALA A 101 19.43 16.40 1.39
C ALA A 101 18.28 16.74 2.37
N ILE A 102 18.62 17.12 3.61
CA ILE A 102 17.62 17.52 4.63
C ILE A 102 16.74 18.68 4.12
N GLU A 103 17.31 19.58 3.32
CA GLU A 103 16.58 20.71 2.74
C GLU A 103 15.47 20.26 1.79
N GLU A 104 15.69 19.18 1.04
CA GLU A 104 14.68 18.62 0.14
C GLU A 104 13.55 17.94 0.92
N LEU A 105 13.89 17.20 1.97
CA LEU A 105 12.92 16.63 2.91
C LEU A 105 12.07 17.73 3.56
N LEU A 106 12.69 18.82 3.97
CA LEU A 106 12.00 19.97 4.56
C LEU A 106 11.05 20.63 3.54
N LYS A 107 11.51 20.88 2.30
CA LYS A 107 10.71 21.47 1.21
C LYS A 107 9.55 20.56 0.79
N ALA A 108 9.73 19.24 0.91
CA ALA A 108 8.67 18.27 0.64
C ALA A 108 7.61 18.21 1.77
N GLY A 109 7.89 18.80 2.94
CA GLY A 109 7.01 18.77 4.09
C GLY A 109 7.00 17.43 4.81
N THR A 110 8.07 16.66 4.69
CA THR A 110 8.24 15.33 5.30
C THR A 110 8.23 15.36 6.82
N HIS A 111 8.59 16.49 7.42
CA HIS A 111 8.66 16.71 8.85
C HIS A 111 7.30 16.87 9.55
N PHE A 112 6.22 17.11 8.84
CA PHE A 112 4.91 17.23 9.46
C PHE A 112 4.36 15.85 9.80
N GLY A 113 4.01 15.65 11.05
CA GLY A 113 3.29 14.47 11.51
C GLY A 113 1.81 14.78 11.77
N HIS A 114 1.15 13.90 12.49
CA HIS A 114 -0.25 14.02 12.86
C HIS A 114 -0.44 14.81 14.15
N LEU A 115 -1.71 15.12 14.47
CA LEU A 115 -2.12 15.75 15.72
C LEU A 115 -1.64 14.94 16.95
N THR A 116 -1.27 15.63 18.01
CA THR A 116 -0.83 15.02 19.28
C THR A 116 -1.86 14.08 19.90
N SER A 117 -3.15 14.29 19.62
CA SER A 117 -4.23 13.41 20.07
C SER A 117 -4.29 12.04 19.36
N ARG A 118 -3.61 11.89 18.22
CA ARG A 118 -3.65 10.68 17.39
C ARG A 118 -2.32 9.96 17.24
N TRP A 119 -1.31 10.35 18.01
CA TRP A 119 0.01 9.78 17.88
C TRP A 119 0.14 8.39 18.53
N ASN A 120 1.15 7.65 18.11
CA ASN A 120 1.52 6.38 18.74
C ASN A 120 2.74 6.61 19.65
N PRO A 121 2.70 6.23 20.94
CA PRO A 121 3.82 6.39 21.85
C PRO A 121 5.13 5.73 21.38
N LYS A 122 5.07 4.67 20.59
CA LYS A 122 6.24 4.02 20.02
C LYS A 122 6.99 4.87 18.98
N MET A 123 6.32 5.91 18.45
CA MET A 123 6.96 6.88 17.54
C MET A 123 7.75 7.97 18.27
N LYS A 124 7.72 8.00 19.60
CA LYS A 124 8.45 8.99 20.40
C LYS A 124 9.92 9.17 20.01
N PRO A 125 10.71 8.13 19.71
CA PRO A 125 12.12 8.30 19.30
C PRO A 125 12.30 9.10 18.01
N PHE A 126 11.29 9.13 17.12
CA PHE A 126 11.34 9.77 15.81
C PHE A 126 10.71 11.17 15.78
N ILE A 127 10.20 11.63 16.94
CA ILE A 127 9.58 12.94 17.08
C ILE A 127 10.59 13.92 17.63
N PHE A 128 10.85 15.00 16.87
CA PHE A 128 11.77 16.08 17.28
C PHE A 128 11.13 17.00 18.30
N MET A 129 9.92 17.49 18.04
CA MET A 129 9.18 18.40 18.91
C MET A 129 7.68 18.38 18.62
N GLU A 130 6.93 19.04 19.49
CA GLU A 130 5.54 19.41 19.25
C GLU A 130 5.43 20.88 18.92
N ARG A 131 4.67 21.22 17.89
CA ARG A 131 4.38 22.61 17.51
C ARG A 131 2.94 22.76 17.08
N ASN A 132 2.21 23.67 17.70
CA ASN A 132 0.80 23.96 17.38
C ASN A 132 -0.11 22.71 17.47
N GLY A 133 0.15 21.79 18.40
CA GLY A 133 -0.64 20.57 18.56
C GLY A 133 -0.37 19.51 17.48
N ILE A 134 0.71 19.65 16.72
CA ILE A 134 1.15 18.70 15.69
C ILE A 134 2.57 18.25 16.06
N HIS A 135 2.84 16.96 15.93
CA HIS A 135 4.19 16.42 16.07
C HIS A 135 5.03 16.74 14.85
N VAL A 136 6.28 17.10 15.08
CA VAL A 136 7.29 17.33 14.05
C VAL A 136 8.27 16.16 14.06
N ILE A 137 8.43 15.51 12.93
CA ILE A 137 9.33 14.36 12.73
C ILE A 137 10.78 14.86 12.62
N ASP A 138 11.72 14.11 13.19
CA ASP A 138 13.15 14.37 13.10
C ASP A 138 13.69 13.98 11.72
N LEU A 139 14.00 14.99 10.91
CA LEU A 139 14.50 14.78 9.53
C LEU A 139 15.91 14.18 9.47
N MET A 140 16.73 14.35 10.50
CA MET A 140 18.05 13.72 10.55
C MET A 140 17.91 12.20 10.64
N GLN A 141 17.01 11.73 11.49
CA GLN A 141 16.69 10.30 11.57
C GLN A 141 16.00 9.80 10.31
N THR A 142 15.08 10.60 9.73
CA THR A 142 14.43 10.26 8.46
C THR A 142 15.46 10.01 7.36
N GLN A 143 16.46 10.89 7.23
CA GLN A 143 17.51 10.78 6.23
C GLN A 143 18.29 9.48 6.37
N VAL A 144 18.81 9.19 7.55
CA VAL A 144 19.59 7.98 7.84
C VAL A 144 18.77 6.70 7.61
N LEU A 145 17.50 6.70 8.04
CA LEU A 145 16.63 5.54 7.87
C LEU A 145 16.16 5.36 6.43
N LEU A 146 16.00 6.44 5.68
CA LEU A 146 15.70 6.41 4.25
C LEU A 146 16.86 5.78 3.46
N ASP A 147 18.11 6.19 3.74
CA ASP A 147 19.29 5.60 3.12
C ASP A 147 19.42 4.11 3.43
N ARG A 148 19.17 3.73 4.68
CA ARG A 148 19.15 2.32 5.10
C ARG A 148 18.06 1.52 4.37
N ALA A 149 16.89 2.11 4.21
CA ALA A 149 15.78 1.49 3.48
C ALA A 149 16.09 1.37 1.98
N ALA A 150 16.68 2.39 1.36
CA ALA A 150 17.12 2.39 -0.03
C ALA A 150 18.19 1.32 -0.28
N ALA A 151 19.21 1.24 0.58
CA ALA A 151 20.23 0.20 0.50
C ALA A 151 19.65 -1.22 0.65
N ALA A 152 18.64 -1.40 1.51
CA ALA A 152 17.93 -2.68 1.64
C ALA A 152 17.13 -3.00 0.38
N ALA A 153 16.41 -2.04 -0.20
CA ALA A 153 15.65 -2.20 -1.44
C ALA A 153 16.58 -2.59 -2.60
N GLU A 154 17.71 -1.89 -2.76
CA GLU A 154 18.72 -2.21 -3.76
C GLU A 154 19.26 -3.63 -3.58
N ARG A 155 19.61 -4.03 -2.36
CA ARG A 155 20.08 -5.39 -2.04
C ARG A 155 19.05 -6.46 -2.37
N PHE A 156 17.77 -6.25 -2.06
CA PHE A 156 16.70 -7.18 -2.43
C PHE A 156 16.57 -7.30 -3.95
N ALA A 157 16.56 -6.20 -4.67
CA ALA A 157 16.46 -6.17 -6.12
C ALA A 157 17.69 -6.85 -6.79
N ARG A 158 18.91 -6.58 -6.30
CA ARG A 158 20.14 -7.21 -6.76
C ARG A 158 20.13 -8.74 -6.56
N SER A 159 19.56 -9.22 -5.46
CA SER A 159 19.38 -10.66 -5.23
C SER A 159 18.27 -11.28 -6.11
N GLY A 160 17.58 -10.49 -6.91
CA GLY A 160 16.49 -10.92 -7.78
C GLY A 160 15.15 -11.13 -7.09
N LYS A 161 15.00 -10.59 -5.90
CA LYS A 161 13.71 -10.54 -5.22
C LYS A 161 12.89 -9.37 -5.79
N THR A 162 11.62 -9.62 -6.04
CA THR A 162 10.68 -8.60 -6.49
C THR A 162 10.15 -7.83 -5.28
N ILE A 163 10.10 -6.51 -5.37
CA ILE A 163 9.53 -5.65 -4.34
C ILE A 163 8.14 -5.24 -4.80
N MET A 164 7.13 -5.38 -3.94
CA MET A 164 5.77 -4.96 -4.23
C MET A 164 5.50 -3.61 -3.57
N PHE A 165 4.96 -2.68 -4.35
CA PHE A 165 4.61 -1.33 -3.88
C PHE A 165 3.14 -1.28 -3.48
N VAL A 166 2.85 -0.76 -2.28
CA VAL A 166 1.51 -0.70 -1.71
C VAL A 166 1.20 0.70 -1.23
N GLY A 167 0.09 1.27 -1.72
CA GLY A 167 -0.34 2.60 -1.30
C GLY A 167 -1.75 2.89 -1.77
N THR A 168 -2.75 2.58 -0.93
CA THR A 168 -4.17 2.80 -1.27
C THR A 168 -4.69 4.18 -0.87
N LYS A 169 -3.88 5.00 -0.21
CA LYS A 169 -4.20 6.39 0.14
C LYS A 169 -4.37 7.22 -1.14
N LYS A 170 -5.39 8.05 -1.22
CA LYS A 170 -5.68 8.83 -2.44
C LYS A 170 -4.47 9.63 -2.94
N GLN A 171 -3.71 10.21 -2.02
CA GLN A 171 -2.51 10.98 -2.33
C GLN A 171 -1.36 10.12 -2.85
N ALA A 172 -1.29 8.85 -2.46
CA ALA A 172 -0.21 7.95 -2.83
C ALA A 172 -0.45 7.20 -4.14
N ARG A 173 -1.71 6.96 -4.55
CA ARG A 173 -2.07 6.04 -5.64
C ARG A 173 -1.32 6.26 -6.92
N ASP A 174 -1.38 7.47 -7.46
CA ASP A 174 -0.81 7.77 -8.77
C ASP A 174 0.72 7.77 -8.72
N ILE A 175 1.28 8.27 -7.61
CA ILE A 175 2.73 8.28 -7.37
C ILE A 175 3.27 6.86 -7.27
N VAL A 176 2.64 6.02 -6.43
CA VAL A 176 3.05 4.63 -6.21
C VAL A 176 2.92 3.82 -7.50
N ARG A 177 1.82 4.00 -8.24
CA ARG A 177 1.62 3.35 -9.55
C ARG A 177 2.74 3.69 -10.50
N GLN A 178 2.96 4.98 -10.74
CA GLN A 178 3.97 5.44 -11.69
C GLN A 178 5.37 4.94 -11.31
N LYS A 179 5.76 5.09 -10.04
CA LYS A 179 7.11 4.69 -9.59
C LYS A 179 7.32 3.17 -9.56
N ALA A 180 6.28 2.40 -9.31
CA ALA A 180 6.33 0.95 -9.43
C ALA A 180 6.43 0.49 -10.90
N GLU A 181 5.70 1.13 -11.81
CA GLU A 181 5.80 0.88 -13.25
C GLU A 181 7.18 1.24 -13.79
N ASP A 182 7.75 2.40 -13.40
CA ASP A 182 9.11 2.82 -13.74
C ASP A 182 10.17 1.79 -13.31
N ALA A 183 9.95 1.14 -12.15
CA ALA A 183 10.82 0.09 -11.63
C ALA A 183 10.44 -1.32 -12.09
N ASN A 184 9.45 -1.47 -12.96
CA ASN A 184 8.90 -2.76 -13.38
C ASN A 184 8.58 -3.70 -12.20
N CYS A 185 7.92 -3.14 -11.19
CA CYS A 185 7.54 -3.82 -9.96
C CYS A 185 6.02 -3.95 -9.83
N PRO A 186 5.51 -5.00 -9.19
CA PRO A 186 4.10 -5.12 -8.90
C PRO A 186 3.65 -4.06 -7.90
N TYR A 187 2.40 -3.64 -8.02
CA TYR A 187 1.82 -2.63 -7.14
C TYR A 187 0.36 -2.87 -6.80
N VAL A 188 -0.07 -2.30 -5.67
CA VAL A 188 -1.47 -2.27 -5.23
C VAL A 188 -1.82 -0.86 -4.77
N VAL A 189 -2.71 -0.18 -5.50
CA VAL A 189 -3.04 1.24 -5.27
C VAL A 189 -4.52 1.50 -5.00
N GLU A 190 -5.42 0.56 -5.32
CA GLU A 190 -6.85 0.78 -5.11
C GLU A 190 -7.33 0.27 -3.75
N ARG A 191 -7.25 -1.02 -3.55
CA ARG A 191 -7.65 -1.68 -2.31
C ARG A 191 -6.85 -2.95 -2.10
N TRP A 192 -6.27 -3.09 -0.92
CA TRP A 192 -5.71 -4.36 -0.50
C TRP A 192 -6.85 -5.36 -0.23
N LEU A 193 -6.86 -6.47 -0.94
CA LEU A 193 -7.80 -7.55 -0.69
C LEU A 193 -7.19 -8.52 0.33
N GLY A 194 -7.93 -8.83 1.39
CA GLY A 194 -7.43 -9.81 2.37
C GLY A 194 -7.08 -11.14 1.70
N GLY A 195 -5.93 -11.70 2.05
CA GLY A 195 -5.42 -12.92 1.42
C GLY A 195 -4.57 -12.70 0.16
N MET A 196 -4.22 -11.46 -0.17
CA MET A 196 -3.50 -11.14 -1.40
C MET A 196 -2.12 -11.82 -1.47
N MET A 197 -1.48 -11.99 -0.32
CA MET A 197 -0.24 -12.76 -0.19
C MET A 197 -0.47 -14.10 0.51
N THR A 198 -1.24 -14.14 1.59
CA THR A 198 -1.48 -15.37 2.37
C THR A 198 -2.33 -16.40 1.65
N ASN A 199 -3.17 -15.98 0.71
CA ASN A 199 -3.95 -16.85 -0.18
C ASN A 199 -3.68 -16.54 -1.65
N PHE A 200 -2.39 -16.49 -2.00
CA PHE A 200 -1.93 -16.07 -3.31
C PHE A 200 -2.43 -16.97 -4.46
N GLU A 201 -2.61 -18.27 -4.21
CA GLU A 201 -3.14 -19.18 -5.22
C GLU A 201 -4.55 -18.80 -5.69
N THR A 202 -5.42 -18.43 -4.75
CA THR A 202 -6.77 -17.94 -5.07
C THR A 202 -6.72 -16.60 -5.81
N MET A 203 -5.78 -15.70 -5.43
CA MET A 203 -5.57 -14.46 -6.17
C MET A 203 -5.12 -14.72 -7.60
N ARG A 204 -4.26 -15.71 -7.85
CA ARG A 204 -3.88 -16.13 -9.20
C ARG A 204 -5.05 -16.68 -10.01
N LEU A 205 -6.01 -17.36 -9.39
CA LEU A 205 -7.24 -17.79 -10.08
C LEU A 205 -8.07 -16.56 -10.49
N SER A 206 -8.16 -15.57 -9.65
CA SER A 206 -8.85 -14.30 -9.97
C SER A 206 -8.16 -13.54 -11.11
N ILE A 207 -6.83 -13.51 -11.13
CA ILE A 207 -6.05 -12.92 -12.23
C ILE A 207 -6.31 -13.69 -13.54
N ARG A 208 -6.27 -15.02 -13.54
CA ARG A 208 -6.61 -15.83 -14.71
C ARG A 208 -8.04 -15.59 -15.19
N ARG A 209 -8.96 -15.38 -14.26
CA ARG A 209 -10.35 -15.03 -14.60
C ARG A 209 -10.42 -13.68 -15.29
N MET A 210 -9.66 -12.69 -14.85
CA MET A 210 -9.54 -11.39 -15.50
C MET A 210 -9.03 -11.53 -16.93
N GLU A 211 -7.91 -12.26 -17.11
CA GLU A 211 -7.34 -12.53 -18.44
C GLU A 211 -8.30 -13.30 -19.37
N GLN A 212 -9.10 -14.22 -18.81
CA GLN A 212 -10.14 -14.91 -19.57
C GLN A 212 -11.21 -13.94 -20.05
N LEU A 213 -11.66 -13.02 -19.22
CA LEU A 213 -12.67 -12.02 -19.59
C LEU A 213 -12.14 -11.06 -20.67
N GLU A 214 -10.86 -10.68 -20.61
CA GLU A 214 -10.22 -9.88 -21.66
C GLU A 214 -10.18 -10.62 -22.99
N ARG A 215 -9.72 -11.87 -23.00
CA ARG A 215 -9.72 -12.69 -24.22
C ARG A 215 -11.12 -12.84 -24.82
N MET A 216 -12.16 -13.03 -24.00
CA MET A 216 -13.54 -13.08 -24.45
C MET A 216 -14.01 -11.77 -25.07
N GLU A 217 -13.48 -10.64 -24.65
CA GLU A 217 -13.76 -9.33 -25.24
C GLU A 217 -13.05 -9.19 -26.59
N ASP A 218 -11.74 -9.51 -26.64
CA ASP A 218 -10.91 -9.45 -27.83
C ASP A 218 -11.39 -10.40 -28.93
N ASP A 219 -11.85 -11.60 -28.56
CA ASP A 219 -12.39 -12.62 -29.47
C ASP A 219 -13.82 -12.30 -29.96
N GLY A 220 -14.41 -11.18 -29.55
CA GLY A 220 -15.79 -10.82 -29.93
C GLY A 220 -16.88 -11.69 -29.28
N THR A 221 -16.53 -12.58 -28.36
CA THR A 221 -17.50 -13.47 -27.68
C THR A 221 -18.55 -12.64 -26.90
N PHE A 222 -18.20 -11.44 -26.43
CA PHE A 222 -19.14 -10.56 -25.77
C PHE A 222 -20.28 -10.06 -26.66
N GLU A 223 -20.10 -10.04 -27.97
CA GLU A 223 -21.14 -9.63 -28.92
C GLU A 223 -22.25 -10.70 -29.07
N GLN A 224 -21.92 -11.95 -28.81
CA GLN A 224 -22.86 -13.08 -28.85
C GLN A 224 -23.69 -13.19 -27.56
N LEU A 225 -23.35 -12.48 -26.51
CA LEU A 225 -24.02 -12.51 -25.20
C LEU A 225 -25.21 -11.55 -25.20
N LYS A 226 -26.21 -11.87 -24.37
CA LYS A 226 -27.28 -10.92 -24.07
C LYS A 226 -26.73 -9.66 -23.41
N LYS A 227 -27.32 -8.49 -23.70
CA LYS A 227 -26.89 -7.19 -23.24
C LYS A 227 -26.63 -7.15 -21.69
N LYS A 228 -27.49 -7.79 -20.89
CA LYS A 228 -27.34 -7.85 -19.43
C LYS A 228 -26.09 -8.67 -19.02
N GLU A 229 -25.88 -9.80 -19.65
CA GLU A 229 -24.73 -10.69 -19.36
C GLU A 229 -23.41 -10.02 -19.76
N ARG A 230 -23.37 -9.42 -20.95
CA ARG A 230 -22.22 -8.63 -21.42
C ARG A 230 -21.85 -7.54 -20.43
N LEU A 231 -22.83 -6.73 -20.00
CA LEU A 231 -22.57 -5.65 -19.06
C LEU A 231 -22.07 -6.16 -17.70
N THR A 232 -22.58 -7.29 -17.23
CA THR A 232 -22.12 -7.92 -15.99
C THR A 232 -20.66 -8.36 -16.08
N LYS A 233 -20.27 -8.99 -17.21
CA LYS A 233 -18.88 -9.44 -17.44
C LYS A 233 -17.91 -8.27 -17.62
N ILE A 234 -18.31 -7.22 -18.31
CA ILE A 234 -17.51 -5.99 -18.42
C ILE A 234 -17.24 -5.39 -17.04
N ARG A 235 -18.27 -5.24 -16.22
CA ARG A 235 -18.11 -4.72 -14.83
C ARG A 235 -17.25 -5.63 -13.95
N GLU A 236 -17.36 -6.95 -14.12
CA GLU A 236 -16.53 -7.94 -13.44
C GLU A 236 -15.06 -7.74 -13.84
N ARG A 237 -14.75 -7.64 -15.14
CA ARG A 237 -13.40 -7.38 -15.66
C ARG A 237 -12.83 -6.09 -15.13
N GLU A 238 -13.56 -4.97 -15.25
CA GLU A 238 -13.12 -3.66 -14.78
C GLU A 238 -12.83 -3.65 -13.27
N LYS A 239 -13.63 -4.37 -12.47
CA LYS A 239 -13.40 -4.50 -11.03
C LYS A 239 -12.13 -5.30 -10.72
N LEU A 240 -11.90 -6.39 -11.44
CA LEU A 240 -10.70 -7.22 -11.28
C LEU A 240 -9.45 -6.46 -11.73
N GLU A 241 -9.51 -5.81 -12.90
CA GLU A 241 -8.42 -4.98 -13.44
C GLU A 241 -8.01 -3.88 -12.48
N ARG A 242 -8.97 -3.15 -11.93
CA ARG A 242 -8.71 -2.08 -10.96
C ARG A 242 -7.97 -2.57 -9.73
N ASN A 243 -8.34 -3.74 -9.19
CA ASN A 243 -7.79 -4.23 -7.93
C ASN A 243 -6.54 -5.10 -8.11
N LEU A 244 -6.44 -5.84 -9.21
CA LEU A 244 -5.41 -6.87 -9.43
C LEU A 244 -4.50 -6.57 -10.62
N GLY A 245 -4.79 -5.55 -11.42
CA GLY A 245 -4.01 -5.19 -12.61
C GLY A 245 -2.53 -4.99 -12.31
N GLY A 246 -2.19 -4.32 -11.22
CA GLY A 246 -0.81 -4.07 -10.83
C GLY A 246 -0.02 -5.30 -10.38
N ILE A 247 -0.69 -6.40 -10.06
CA ILE A 247 -0.03 -7.68 -9.69
C ILE A 247 -0.18 -8.77 -10.76
N ARG A 248 -0.70 -8.44 -11.94
CA ARG A 248 -0.98 -9.36 -13.05
C ARG A 248 0.22 -10.24 -13.37
N HIS A 249 1.41 -9.66 -13.48
CA HIS A 249 2.63 -10.34 -13.90
C HIS A 249 3.36 -11.06 -12.76
N MET A 250 2.80 -11.04 -11.56
CA MET A 250 3.42 -11.64 -10.40
C MET A 250 3.23 -13.16 -10.39
N ALA A 251 4.30 -13.91 -10.68
CA ALA A 251 4.27 -15.37 -10.72
C ALA A 251 4.45 -16.04 -9.33
N ARG A 252 5.04 -15.33 -8.38
CA ARG A 252 5.37 -15.80 -7.02
C ARG A 252 5.28 -14.65 -6.04
N LEU A 253 5.25 -14.95 -4.74
CA LEU A 253 5.23 -13.97 -3.67
C LEU A 253 6.39 -12.98 -3.80
N PRO A 254 6.18 -11.70 -3.41
CA PRO A 254 7.24 -10.70 -3.40
C PRO A 254 8.29 -11.06 -2.35
N GLY A 255 9.53 -10.66 -2.58
CA GLY A 255 10.60 -10.87 -1.65
C GLY A 255 10.79 -9.75 -0.63
N ALA A 256 10.10 -8.62 -0.81
CA ALA A 256 9.92 -7.52 0.12
C ALA A 256 8.70 -6.69 -0.31
N ILE A 257 8.15 -5.89 0.61
CA ILE A 257 7.08 -4.95 0.31
C ILE A 257 7.49 -3.53 0.72
N PHE A 258 7.06 -2.55 -0.08
CA PHE A 258 7.14 -1.13 0.26
C PHE A 258 5.74 -0.59 0.48
N ILE A 259 5.47 -0.03 1.65
CA ILE A 259 4.14 0.42 2.09
C ILE A 259 4.14 1.92 2.37
N VAL A 260 3.14 2.61 1.84
CA VAL A 260 2.82 4.00 2.20
C VAL A 260 1.58 3.99 3.09
N ASP A 261 1.70 4.57 4.29
CA ASP A 261 0.66 4.60 5.32
C ASP A 261 0.39 3.22 5.97
N VAL A 262 1.21 2.88 6.96
CA VAL A 262 1.11 1.62 7.73
C VAL A 262 -0.22 1.45 8.46
N ALA A 263 -0.79 2.55 8.99
CA ALA A 263 -2.04 2.51 9.73
C ALA A 263 -3.20 2.07 8.83
N ARG A 264 -3.19 2.53 7.59
CA ARG A 264 -4.19 2.18 6.58
C ARG A 264 -4.00 0.76 6.05
N GLU A 265 -2.77 0.39 5.77
CA GLU A 265 -2.42 -0.89 5.13
C GLU A 265 -2.14 -2.02 6.14
N HIS A 266 -2.75 -1.96 7.32
CA HIS A 266 -2.54 -2.92 8.42
C HIS A 266 -2.76 -4.39 8.01
N ILE A 267 -3.64 -4.65 7.04
CA ILE A 267 -3.88 -6.02 6.52
C ILE A 267 -2.65 -6.50 5.75
N ALA A 268 -2.07 -5.64 4.89
CA ALA A 268 -0.87 -5.96 4.13
C ALA A 268 0.33 -6.21 5.06
N VAL A 269 0.48 -5.37 6.09
CA VAL A 269 1.52 -5.53 7.13
C VAL A 269 1.37 -6.87 7.85
N ASN A 270 0.18 -7.20 8.32
CA ASN A 270 -0.08 -8.47 9.02
C ASN A 270 0.16 -9.70 8.14
N GLU A 271 -0.18 -9.64 6.85
CA GLU A 271 0.09 -10.71 5.91
C GLU A 271 1.60 -10.86 5.65
N ALA A 272 2.34 -9.76 5.53
CA ALA A 272 3.78 -9.78 5.35
C ALA A 272 4.50 -10.38 6.56
N ILE A 273 4.13 -9.98 7.77
CA ILE A 273 4.66 -10.53 9.02
C ILE A 273 4.41 -12.05 9.07
N LYS A 274 3.18 -12.48 8.77
CA LYS A 274 2.80 -13.91 8.78
C LYS A 274 3.63 -14.75 7.80
N LEU A 275 4.06 -14.15 6.71
CA LEU A 275 4.87 -14.81 5.67
C LEU A 275 6.38 -14.55 5.80
N ASN A 276 6.82 -13.83 6.83
CA ASN A 276 8.20 -13.39 7.03
C ASN A 276 8.76 -12.64 5.79
N ILE A 277 7.94 -11.79 5.19
CA ILE A 277 8.35 -10.93 4.08
C ILE A 277 8.81 -9.59 4.65
N PRO A 278 10.04 -9.15 4.38
CA PRO A 278 10.58 -7.88 4.86
C PRO A 278 9.71 -6.68 4.44
N ILE A 279 9.50 -5.77 5.38
CA ILE A 279 8.65 -4.59 5.21
C ILE A 279 9.50 -3.33 5.24
N ILE A 280 9.45 -2.56 4.17
CA ILE A 280 9.93 -1.19 4.08
C ILE A 280 8.69 -0.31 4.13
N ALA A 281 8.60 0.67 5.02
CA ALA A 281 7.39 1.47 5.08
C ALA A 281 7.62 2.91 5.50
N MET A 282 6.83 3.81 4.91
CA MET A 282 6.65 5.16 5.45
C MET A 282 5.81 5.06 6.72
N THR A 283 6.33 5.60 7.81
CA THR A 283 5.70 5.57 9.13
C THR A 283 5.50 7.00 9.62
N ASP A 284 4.25 7.44 9.68
CA ASP A 284 3.91 8.72 10.29
C ASP A 284 3.72 8.55 11.81
N THR A 285 3.55 9.63 12.54
CA THR A 285 3.47 9.67 14.00
C THR A 285 2.29 8.90 14.61
N ASN A 286 1.28 8.52 13.82
CA ASN A 286 0.12 7.73 14.22
C ASN A 286 0.32 6.20 14.07
N CYS A 287 1.45 5.76 13.53
CA CYS A 287 1.73 4.36 13.21
C CYS A 287 2.51 3.63 14.30
N ASP A 288 2.48 2.30 14.30
CA ASP A 288 3.38 1.45 15.08
C ASP A 288 4.60 1.06 14.21
N PRO A 289 5.82 1.54 14.51
CA PRO A 289 7.01 1.18 13.76
C PRO A 289 7.56 -0.22 14.12
N GLY A 290 7.11 -0.80 15.24
CA GLY A 290 7.67 -2.06 15.76
C GLY A 290 7.65 -3.24 14.78
N PRO A 291 6.58 -3.47 14.02
CA PRO A 291 6.49 -4.57 13.06
C PRO A 291 7.26 -4.34 11.76
N ILE A 292 7.86 -3.17 11.54
CA ILE A 292 8.48 -2.75 10.28
C ILE A 292 9.99 -2.95 10.35
N ASP A 293 10.56 -3.69 9.39
CA ASP A 293 11.99 -3.95 9.34
C ASP A 293 12.81 -2.69 8.97
N PHE A 294 12.26 -1.88 8.05
CA PHE A 294 12.88 -0.65 7.57
C PHE A 294 11.88 0.51 7.65
N PRO A 295 11.65 1.07 8.85
CA PRO A 295 10.76 2.21 9.01
C PRO A 295 11.41 3.47 8.47
N ILE A 296 10.63 4.28 7.74
CA ILE A 296 11.02 5.59 7.23
C ILE A 296 10.08 6.61 7.88
N PRO A 297 10.50 7.29 8.97
CA PRO A 297 9.66 8.30 9.59
C PRO A 297 9.43 9.46 8.62
N ALA A 298 8.21 9.63 8.16
CA ALA A 298 7.88 10.60 7.13
C ALA A 298 6.37 10.87 7.08
N ASN A 299 6.02 12.08 6.64
CA ASN A 299 4.65 12.49 6.41
C ASN A 299 4.03 11.71 5.24
N ASP A 300 3.00 10.95 5.51
CA ASP A 300 2.28 10.14 4.55
C ASP A 300 1.02 10.82 3.95
N ASP A 301 0.76 12.10 4.29
CA ASP A 301 -0.34 12.92 3.76
C ASP A 301 0.12 13.85 2.64
N ALA A 302 1.37 14.32 2.67
CA ALA A 302 1.89 15.29 1.72
C ALA A 302 2.32 14.60 0.41
N LEU A 303 1.73 14.97 -0.71
CA LEU A 303 2.08 14.46 -2.05
C LEU A 303 3.58 14.52 -2.35
N LYS A 304 4.25 15.63 -1.97
CA LYS A 304 5.68 15.84 -2.21
C LYS A 304 6.53 14.89 -1.35
N SER A 305 6.15 14.67 -0.10
CA SER A 305 6.83 13.73 0.81
C SER A 305 6.73 12.30 0.29
N ILE A 306 5.51 11.87 -0.02
CA ILE A 306 5.24 10.55 -0.61
C ILE A 306 6.04 10.38 -1.91
N GLY A 307 6.02 11.40 -2.78
CA GLY A 307 6.74 11.38 -4.05
C GLY A 307 8.23 11.24 -3.87
N LEU A 308 8.83 12.00 -2.97
CA LEU A 308 10.26 11.98 -2.69
C LEU A 308 10.71 10.60 -2.18
N VAL A 309 10.08 10.12 -1.12
CA VAL A 309 10.43 8.82 -0.51
C VAL A 309 10.20 7.66 -1.47
N THR A 310 9.05 7.64 -2.16
CA THR A 310 8.75 6.58 -3.14
C THR A 310 9.73 6.61 -4.31
N ASN A 311 10.17 7.81 -4.76
CA ASN A 311 11.16 7.95 -5.80
C ASN A 311 12.51 7.35 -5.41
N VAL A 312 13.02 7.68 -4.22
CA VAL A 312 14.29 7.14 -3.71
C VAL A 312 14.27 5.61 -3.66
N ILE A 313 13.18 5.03 -3.14
CA ILE A 313 13.05 3.57 -3.08
C ILE A 313 12.94 2.97 -4.50
N SER A 314 12.20 3.59 -5.42
CA SER A 314 12.09 3.12 -6.80
C SER A 314 13.44 3.16 -7.53
N GLU A 315 14.21 4.24 -7.39
CA GLU A 315 15.56 4.37 -7.98
C GLU A 315 16.53 3.34 -7.39
N ALA A 316 16.48 3.10 -6.08
CA ALA A 316 17.28 2.06 -5.44
C ALA A 316 16.96 0.66 -6.00
N VAL A 317 15.68 0.36 -6.21
CA VAL A 317 15.25 -0.89 -6.85
C VAL A 317 15.78 -1.00 -8.27
N GLN A 318 15.70 0.06 -9.06
CA GLN A 318 16.22 0.08 -10.44
C GLN A 318 17.75 -0.12 -10.47
N ARG A 319 18.50 0.54 -9.57
CA ARG A 319 19.96 0.31 -9.42
C ARG A 319 20.26 -1.15 -9.12
N GLY A 320 19.54 -1.76 -8.18
CA GLY A 320 19.71 -3.17 -7.85
C GLY A 320 19.38 -4.12 -9.01
N GLN A 321 18.32 -3.84 -9.77
CA GLN A 321 17.96 -4.61 -10.96
C GLN A 321 19.02 -4.51 -12.06
N ALA A 322 19.55 -3.31 -12.30
CA ALA A 322 20.62 -3.09 -13.28
C ALA A 322 21.90 -3.86 -12.90
N GLN A 323 22.29 -3.82 -11.63
CA GLN A 323 23.44 -4.60 -11.14
C GLN A 323 23.24 -6.10 -11.33
N LYS A 324 22.05 -6.63 -11.05
CA LYS A 324 21.74 -8.03 -11.30
C LYS A 324 21.83 -8.38 -12.77
N GLN A 325 21.25 -7.57 -13.65
CA GLN A 325 21.31 -7.81 -15.09
C GLN A 325 22.75 -7.85 -15.59
N ALA A 326 23.60 -6.93 -15.14
CA ALA A 326 25.04 -6.90 -15.46
C ALA A 326 25.74 -8.18 -14.99
N GLN A 327 25.49 -8.64 -13.76
CA GLN A 327 26.04 -9.90 -13.24
C GLN A 327 25.58 -11.12 -14.05
N ASP A 328 24.31 -11.20 -14.41
CA ASP A 328 23.78 -12.30 -15.20
C ASP A 328 24.35 -12.32 -16.62
N GLN A 329 24.59 -11.17 -17.22
CA GLN A 329 25.26 -11.05 -18.53
C GLN A 329 26.71 -11.50 -18.46
N ALA A 330 27.46 -11.04 -17.47
CA ALA A 330 28.84 -11.47 -17.25
C ALA A 330 28.95 -12.99 -17.08
N ARG A 331 28.09 -13.58 -16.26
CA ARG A 331 28.03 -15.03 -16.04
C ARG A 331 27.68 -15.81 -17.31
N LYS A 332 26.79 -15.28 -18.15
CA LYS A 332 26.48 -15.90 -19.46
C LYS A 332 27.68 -15.87 -20.40
N GLN A 333 28.40 -14.75 -20.46
CA GLN A 333 29.59 -14.60 -21.31
C GLN A 333 30.72 -15.55 -20.86
N GLU A 334 30.94 -15.68 -19.56
CA GLU A 334 31.93 -16.63 -19.02
C GLU A 334 31.61 -18.09 -19.38
N LYS A 335 30.33 -18.47 -19.21
CA LYS A 335 29.89 -19.83 -19.58
C LYS A 335 30.03 -20.09 -21.08
N GLN A 336 29.81 -19.07 -21.94
CA GLN A 336 30.04 -19.22 -23.40
C GLN A 336 31.51 -19.37 -23.74
N LYS A 337 32.40 -18.56 -23.11
CA LYS A 337 33.85 -18.67 -23.28
C LYS A 337 34.41 -20.04 -22.82
N GLN A 338 33.86 -20.59 -21.74
CA GLN A 338 34.23 -21.93 -21.28
C GLN A 338 33.79 -23.04 -22.26
N LYS A 339 32.59 -22.94 -22.83
CA LYS A 339 32.09 -23.88 -23.85
C LYS A 339 32.85 -23.84 -25.18
N GLN A 340 33.53 -22.75 -25.50
CA GLN A 340 34.35 -22.61 -26.72
C GLN A 340 35.76 -23.09 -26.53
N LYS A 341 36.23 -23.30 -25.28
CA LYS A 341 37.59 -23.75 -24.95
C LYS A 341 37.66 -25.24 -24.65
N GLY A 342 36.56 -25.93 -24.49
CA GLY A 342 36.49 -27.39 -24.31
C GLY A 342 35.91 -28.07 -25.52
#